data_a346f9c63851e879b78c63636c32a885
#
_entry.id   a346f9c63851e879b78c63636c32a885
#
_cell.length_a   1.000
_cell.length_b   1.000
_cell.length_c   1.000
_cell.angle_alpha   90.00
_cell.angle_beta   90.00
_cell.angle_gamma   90.00
#
_symmetry.space_group_name_H-M   'P 1'
#
loop_
_entity.id
_entity.type
_entity.pdbx_description
1 polymer ?
#
loop_
_entity_poly.entity_id
_entity_poly.type
_entity_poly.pdbx_seq_one_letter_code
_entity_poly.pdbx_strand_id
1 'polypeptide(L)'
;MPHYLRLGSIPGKRHTQFRKPDGSLYAEQLFSTEGFSNDYSLLYHLYPPTQIVHTGAIVDLRPVAANEKKLQHRSFDGAKVPAAEDYLLSRKVILFNSDCHISLAAPEQSMQDYFYKNADADELIFVHEGSGTLHTLYGDLLFYEGDYISIPRGTIYQLRFTDTHNRLLVVESFSPLRFPKRYLSAYGQLLEHAP
;
A
#
# COMPACT_ATOMS: atom_id res chain seq x y z
N MET A 1 5.09 23.20 -20.28
CA MET A 1 6.29 23.18 -19.38
C MET A 1 6.16 21.98 -18.48
N PRO A 2 7.19 21.16 -18.32
CA PRO A 2 7.09 20.04 -17.38
C PRO A 2 6.84 20.57 -15.97
N HIS A 3 5.93 19.94 -15.27
CA HIS A 3 5.60 20.28 -13.89
C HIS A 3 6.48 19.46 -12.95
N TYR A 4 7.33 20.16 -12.19
CA TYR A 4 8.17 19.54 -11.18
C TYR A 4 7.56 19.74 -9.80
N LEU A 5 7.14 18.66 -9.16
CA LEU A 5 6.78 18.68 -7.76
C LEU A 5 8.05 18.78 -6.91
N ARG A 6 8.17 19.86 -6.15
CA ARG A 6 9.19 19.99 -5.10
C ARG A 6 8.56 19.66 -3.76
N LEU A 7 8.89 18.50 -3.25
CA LEU A 7 8.56 18.11 -1.88
C LEU A 7 9.85 18.18 -1.05
N GLY A 8 9.84 19.02 -0.03
CA GLY A 8 10.99 19.21 0.86
C GLY A 8 12.08 20.13 0.32
N SER A 9 13.22 20.14 0.99
CA SER A 9 14.39 20.96 0.64
C SER A 9 15.46 20.14 -0.07
N ILE A 10 15.89 20.60 -1.23
CA ILE A 10 17.00 19.99 -1.96
C ILE A 10 18.29 20.68 -1.53
N PRO A 11 19.29 19.97 -0.97
CA PRO A 11 20.55 20.56 -0.58
C PRO A 11 21.35 21.05 -1.80
N GLY A 12 22.07 22.16 -1.63
CA GLY A 12 22.87 22.77 -2.70
C GLY A 12 24.16 21.99 -3.06
N LYS A 13 24.53 20.99 -2.25
CA LYS A 13 25.73 20.14 -2.47
C LYS A 13 25.33 18.72 -2.81
N ARG A 14 26.09 18.07 -3.69
CA ARG A 14 25.82 16.69 -4.14
C ARG A 14 25.97 15.63 -3.05
N HIS A 15 26.87 15.84 -2.10
CA HIS A 15 27.09 14.94 -0.97
C HIS A 15 26.66 15.65 0.30
N THR A 16 25.49 15.35 0.77
CA THR A 16 24.92 15.93 1.99
C THR A 16 24.64 14.82 2.98
N GLN A 17 25.13 15.01 4.19
CA GLN A 17 24.72 14.20 5.32
C GLN A 17 23.49 14.87 5.95
N PHE A 18 22.41 14.12 6.09
CA PHE A 18 21.24 14.58 6.82
C PHE A 18 21.43 14.28 8.30
N ARG A 19 21.38 15.34 9.10
CA ARG A 19 21.60 15.25 10.56
C ARG A 19 20.38 15.73 11.32
N LYS A 20 20.15 15.08 12.45
CA LYS A 20 19.15 15.48 13.43
C LYS A 20 19.56 16.79 14.09
N PRO A 21 18.65 17.48 14.81
CA PRO A 21 18.98 18.72 15.53
C PRO A 21 20.10 18.57 16.56
N ASP A 22 20.30 17.38 17.11
CA ASP A 22 21.36 17.04 18.06
C ASP A 22 22.72 16.74 17.38
N GLY A 23 22.80 16.85 16.06
CA GLY A 23 24.00 16.59 15.25
C GLY A 23 24.23 15.12 14.89
N SER A 24 23.46 14.17 15.43
CA SER A 24 23.52 12.76 15.05
C SER A 24 22.97 12.52 13.63
N LEU A 25 23.31 11.39 13.01
CA LEU A 25 22.79 11.01 11.69
C LEU A 25 21.38 10.41 11.84
N TYR A 26 20.53 10.65 10.83
CA TYR A 26 19.31 9.88 10.66
C TYR A 26 19.65 8.43 10.30
N ALA A 27 18.77 7.50 10.67
CA ALA A 27 18.88 6.12 10.19
C ALA A 27 18.47 6.05 8.71
N GLU A 28 19.34 5.49 7.87
CA GLU A 28 19.11 5.36 6.45
C GLU A 28 18.46 4.02 6.11
N GLN A 29 17.55 4.02 5.15
CA GLN A 29 16.97 2.82 4.56
C GLN A 29 16.99 2.94 3.04
N LEU A 30 17.51 1.91 2.36
CA LEU A 30 17.25 1.71 0.95
C LEU A 30 15.86 1.11 0.80
N PHE A 31 14.92 1.87 0.25
CA PHE A 31 13.57 1.41 -0.02
C PHE A 31 13.43 1.08 -1.49
N SER A 32 13.02 -0.16 -1.80
CA SER A 32 12.75 -0.63 -3.14
C SER A 32 11.69 -1.71 -3.09
N THR A 33 10.90 -1.84 -4.15
CA THR A 33 9.90 -2.90 -4.31
C THR A 33 10.49 -4.18 -4.92
N GLU A 34 11.74 -4.14 -5.40
CA GLU A 34 12.40 -5.23 -6.10
C GLU A 34 13.85 -5.47 -5.61
N GLY A 35 14.07 -5.34 -4.32
CA GLY A 35 15.39 -5.52 -3.71
C GLY A 35 16.39 -4.45 -4.14
N PHE A 36 17.54 -4.84 -4.68
CA PHE A 36 18.56 -3.91 -5.20
C PHE A 36 18.42 -3.63 -6.71
N SER A 37 17.29 -4.01 -7.29
CA SER A 37 17.01 -3.83 -8.71
C SER A 37 16.00 -2.71 -8.93
N ASN A 38 16.01 -2.13 -10.14
CA ASN A 38 15.08 -1.10 -10.60
C ASN A 38 15.10 0.19 -9.76
N ASP A 39 13.94 0.81 -9.62
CA ASP A 39 13.82 2.09 -8.93
C ASP A 39 13.91 1.90 -7.42
N TYR A 40 14.67 2.76 -6.77
CA TYR A 40 14.81 2.78 -5.32
C TYR A 40 14.87 4.21 -4.79
N SER A 41 14.60 4.35 -3.50
CA SER A 41 14.71 5.61 -2.77
C SER A 41 15.51 5.41 -1.49
N LEU A 42 16.22 6.43 -1.07
CA LEU A 42 16.81 6.49 0.27
C LEU A 42 15.84 7.21 1.20
N LEU A 43 15.42 6.53 2.24
CA LEU A 43 14.59 7.07 3.30
C LEU A 43 15.43 7.36 4.53
N TYR A 44 15.13 8.45 5.21
CA TYR A 44 15.80 8.89 6.44
C TYR A 44 14.81 8.86 7.60
N HIS A 45 15.10 8.04 8.60
CA HIS A 45 14.19 7.78 9.71
C HIS A 45 14.71 8.39 11.02
N LEU A 46 13.79 8.86 11.86
CA LEU A 46 14.08 9.26 13.23
C LEU A 46 14.55 8.08 14.08
N TYR A 47 13.95 6.92 13.85
CA TYR A 47 14.24 5.65 14.52
C TYR A 47 14.68 4.59 13.49
N PRO A 48 15.57 3.64 13.86
CA PRO A 48 15.96 2.57 12.94
C PRO A 48 14.74 1.75 12.47
N PRO A 49 14.49 1.65 11.15
CA PRO A 49 13.27 1.02 10.63
C PRO A 49 13.25 -0.51 10.74
N THR A 50 14.41 -1.12 11.00
CA THR A 50 14.60 -2.57 11.11
C THR A 50 14.71 -3.06 12.56
N GLN A 51 14.58 -2.18 13.53
CA GLN A 51 14.68 -2.54 14.94
C GLN A 51 13.40 -3.22 15.41
N ILE A 52 13.49 -4.52 15.72
CA ILE A 52 12.39 -5.28 16.34
C ILE A 52 12.54 -5.17 17.85
N VAL A 53 11.52 -4.61 18.50
CA VAL A 53 11.47 -4.47 19.97
C VAL A 53 10.63 -5.57 20.60
N HIS A 54 9.62 -6.08 19.89
CA HIS A 54 8.71 -7.10 20.36
C HIS A 54 8.09 -7.87 19.19
N THR A 55 7.81 -9.16 19.41
CA THR A 55 7.02 -9.98 18.49
C THR A 55 5.73 -10.40 19.17
N GLY A 56 4.61 -10.08 18.56
CA GLY A 56 3.27 -10.41 19.07
C GLY A 56 2.73 -11.75 18.57
N ALA A 57 1.42 -11.94 18.73
CA ALA A 57 0.73 -13.10 18.19
C ALA A 57 0.71 -13.10 16.66
N ILE A 58 0.76 -14.30 16.09
CA ILE A 58 0.63 -14.49 14.64
C ILE A 58 -0.86 -14.45 14.28
N VAL A 59 -1.20 -13.62 13.29
CA VAL A 59 -2.52 -13.61 12.64
C VAL A 59 -2.38 -14.31 11.30
N ASP A 60 -3.13 -15.38 11.07
CA ASP A 60 -3.11 -16.14 9.81
C ASP A 60 -4.09 -15.52 8.80
N LEU A 61 -3.55 -14.88 7.77
CA LEU A 61 -4.31 -14.25 6.69
C LEU A 61 -4.26 -15.07 5.39
N ARG A 62 -3.72 -16.28 5.42
CA ARG A 62 -3.56 -17.10 4.22
C ARG A 62 -4.92 -17.47 3.62
N PRO A 63 -5.07 -17.41 2.29
CA PRO A 63 -6.29 -17.81 1.63
C PRO A 63 -6.50 -19.32 1.76
N VAL A 64 -7.77 -19.72 1.88
CA VAL A 64 -8.17 -21.12 1.94
C VAL A 64 -8.93 -21.48 0.67
N ALA A 65 -8.41 -22.44 -0.10
CA ALA A 65 -9.08 -22.90 -1.30
C ALA A 65 -10.38 -23.65 -0.98
N ALA A 66 -11.45 -23.32 -1.68
CA ALA A 66 -12.67 -24.11 -1.62
C ALA A 66 -12.43 -25.48 -2.29
N ASN A 67 -12.80 -26.54 -1.59
CA ASN A 67 -12.70 -27.90 -2.11
C ASN A 67 -13.90 -28.22 -3.02
N GLU A 68 -13.86 -27.74 -4.26
CA GLU A 68 -14.93 -27.90 -5.23
C GLU A 68 -14.59 -28.96 -6.28
N LYS A 69 -15.46 -29.93 -6.41
CA LYS A 69 -15.26 -31.05 -7.36
C LYS A 69 -15.60 -30.73 -8.81
N LYS A 70 -16.33 -29.64 -9.05
CA LYS A 70 -16.79 -29.24 -10.39
C LYS A 70 -16.52 -27.77 -10.67
N LEU A 71 -15.93 -27.51 -11.83
CA LEU A 71 -15.87 -26.16 -12.37
C LEU A 71 -17.28 -25.75 -12.82
N GLN A 72 -17.77 -24.63 -12.33
CA GLN A 72 -19.06 -24.06 -12.71
C GLN A 72 -19.02 -22.54 -12.62
N HIS A 73 -19.91 -21.90 -13.36
CA HIS A 73 -20.09 -20.45 -13.26
C HIS A 73 -20.60 -20.09 -11.86
N ARG A 74 -20.01 -19.04 -11.29
CA ARG A 74 -20.40 -18.51 -9.99
C ARG A 74 -20.52 -17.00 -10.05
N SER A 75 -21.52 -16.48 -9.38
CA SER A 75 -21.67 -15.05 -9.13
C SER A 75 -21.69 -14.84 -7.62
N PHE A 76 -20.91 -13.89 -7.14
CA PHE A 76 -20.84 -13.52 -5.74
C PHE A 76 -21.42 -12.13 -5.55
N ASP A 77 -22.32 -12.01 -4.59
CA ASP A 77 -22.84 -10.72 -4.17
C ASP A 77 -21.90 -10.12 -3.12
N GLY A 78 -21.02 -9.22 -3.56
CA GLY A 78 -20.03 -8.59 -2.71
C GLY A 78 -20.62 -7.72 -1.60
N ALA A 79 -21.84 -7.21 -1.79
CA ALA A 79 -22.52 -6.43 -0.76
C ALA A 79 -22.87 -7.26 0.49
N LYS A 80 -22.91 -8.59 0.35
CA LYS A 80 -23.16 -9.51 1.46
C LYS A 80 -21.94 -9.91 2.27
N VAL A 81 -20.76 -9.42 1.93
CA VAL A 81 -19.59 -9.59 2.80
C VAL A 81 -19.90 -8.89 4.12
N PRO A 82 -19.89 -9.63 5.25
CA PRO A 82 -20.25 -9.04 6.53
C PRO A 82 -19.24 -7.98 6.93
N ALA A 83 -19.75 -6.88 7.43
CA ALA A 83 -18.90 -5.87 8.03
C ALA A 83 -18.29 -6.43 9.34
N ALA A 84 -17.04 -6.14 9.58
CA ALA A 84 -16.31 -6.64 10.73
C ALA A 84 -15.09 -5.76 10.98
N GLU A 85 -14.67 -5.67 12.22
CA GLU A 85 -13.41 -5.12 12.70
C GLU A 85 -12.72 -4.07 11.77
N ASP A 86 -11.42 -4.17 11.58
CA ASP A 86 -10.65 -3.25 10.75
C ASP A 86 -10.38 -3.79 9.34
N TYR A 87 -9.61 -3.04 8.57
CA TYR A 87 -9.27 -3.36 7.19
C TYR A 87 -8.67 -4.75 7.00
N LEU A 88 -7.73 -5.17 7.83
CA LEU A 88 -7.07 -6.46 7.66
C LEU A 88 -7.98 -7.64 8.05
N LEU A 89 -8.67 -7.51 9.17
CA LEU A 89 -9.49 -8.58 9.73
C LEU A 89 -10.83 -8.72 9.00
N SER A 90 -11.34 -7.66 8.40
CA SER A 90 -12.55 -7.71 7.57
C SER A 90 -12.31 -8.29 6.18
N ARG A 91 -11.05 -8.42 5.71
CA ARG A 91 -10.73 -8.93 4.37
C ARG A 91 -11.18 -10.36 4.18
N LYS A 92 -11.86 -10.62 3.07
CA LYS A 92 -12.25 -11.95 2.61
C LYS A 92 -11.70 -12.19 1.22
N VAL A 93 -10.72 -13.08 1.10
CA VAL A 93 -10.17 -13.48 -0.20
C VAL A 93 -11.23 -14.26 -0.95
N ILE A 94 -11.61 -13.78 -2.14
CA ILE A 94 -12.64 -14.40 -2.99
C ILE A 94 -12.04 -15.16 -4.18
N LEU A 95 -10.91 -14.70 -4.69
CA LEU A 95 -10.15 -15.35 -5.75
C LEU A 95 -8.67 -15.21 -5.46
N PHE A 96 -7.89 -16.25 -5.75
CA PHE A 96 -6.45 -16.19 -5.61
C PHE A 96 -5.75 -17.22 -6.50
N ASN A 97 -4.51 -16.90 -6.84
CA ASN A 97 -3.54 -17.80 -7.44
C ASN A 97 -2.14 -17.42 -6.96
N SER A 98 -1.09 -17.96 -7.62
CA SER A 98 0.31 -17.63 -7.29
C SER A 98 0.73 -16.19 -7.68
N ASP A 99 -0.06 -15.49 -8.46
CA ASP A 99 0.29 -14.17 -8.99
C ASP A 99 -0.47 -13.03 -8.32
N CYS A 100 -1.70 -13.30 -7.89
CA CYS A 100 -2.52 -12.28 -7.24
C CYS A 100 -3.58 -12.85 -6.30
N HIS A 101 -4.01 -12.04 -5.34
CA HIS A 101 -5.19 -12.26 -4.51
C HIS A 101 -6.20 -11.13 -4.75
N ILE A 102 -7.47 -11.49 -4.85
CA ILE A 102 -8.58 -10.53 -4.93
C ILE A 102 -9.46 -10.72 -3.70
N SER A 103 -9.63 -9.66 -2.94
CA SER A 103 -10.36 -9.66 -1.68
C SER A 103 -11.43 -8.58 -1.66
N LEU A 104 -12.45 -8.79 -0.86
CA LEU A 104 -13.38 -7.75 -0.43
C LEU A 104 -13.14 -7.48 1.05
N ALA A 105 -13.19 -6.20 1.43
CA ALA A 105 -13.12 -5.78 2.81
C ALA A 105 -14.30 -4.87 3.15
N ALA A 106 -14.83 -5.03 4.34
CA ALA A 106 -15.93 -4.23 4.87
C ALA A 106 -15.61 -3.80 6.31
N PRO A 107 -14.62 -2.92 6.50
CA PRO A 107 -14.20 -2.50 7.83
C PRO A 107 -15.24 -1.60 8.48
N GLU A 108 -15.56 -1.90 9.75
CA GLU A 108 -16.38 -1.05 10.63
C GLU A 108 -15.54 -0.06 11.44
N GLN A 109 -14.24 -0.33 11.54
CA GLN A 109 -13.31 0.43 12.35
C GLN A 109 -12.05 0.78 11.57
N SER A 110 -11.42 1.87 11.94
CA SER A 110 -10.07 2.21 11.49
C SER A 110 -9.05 1.26 12.10
N MET A 111 -7.93 1.08 11.42
CA MET A 111 -6.75 0.46 12.02
C MET A 111 -6.30 1.33 13.20
N GLN A 112 -6.23 0.74 14.39
CA GLN A 112 -5.80 1.43 15.60
C GLN A 112 -4.55 0.77 16.15
N ASP A 113 -3.76 1.50 16.89
CA ASP A 113 -2.60 1.01 17.66
C ASP A 113 -1.55 0.20 16.88
N TYR A 114 -1.65 0.13 15.55
CA TYR A 114 -0.67 -0.52 14.70
C TYR A 114 -0.64 0.07 13.29
N PHE A 115 0.50 -0.13 12.63
CA PHE A 115 0.71 0.07 11.21
C PHE A 115 0.90 -1.28 10.52
N TYR A 116 0.50 -1.36 9.28
CA TYR A 116 0.65 -2.56 8.47
C TYR A 116 1.67 -2.35 7.36
N LYS A 117 2.33 -3.41 6.98
CA LYS A 117 3.21 -3.47 5.84
C LYS A 117 3.01 -4.79 5.09
N ASN A 118 2.56 -4.72 3.84
CA ASN A 118 2.59 -5.86 2.95
C ASN A 118 4.01 -5.99 2.39
N ALA A 119 4.73 -7.05 2.77
CA ALA A 119 6.09 -7.29 2.30
C ALA A 119 6.15 -8.16 1.04
N ASP A 120 5.05 -8.80 0.67
CA ASP A 120 4.98 -9.78 -0.40
C ASP A 120 4.39 -9.21 -1.70
N ALA A 121 3.45 -8.28 -1.60
CA ALA A 121 2.67 -7.81 -2.74
C ALA A 121 2.50 -6.28 -2.76
N ASP A 122 2.33 -5.73 -3.96
CA ASP A 122 1.74 -4.41 -4.15
C ASP A 122 0.24 -4.53 -3.92
N GLU A 123 -0.38 -3.52 -3.33
CA GLU A 123 -1.82 -3.48 -3.09
C GLU A 123 -2.48 -2.40 -3.95
N LEU A 124 -3.56 -2.77 -4.62
CA LEU A 124 -4.47 -1.83 -5.29
C LEU A 124 -5.82 -1.92 -4.58
N ILE A 125 -6.24 -0.83 -3.96
CA ILE A 125 -7.49 -0.74 -3.23
C ILE A 125 -8.44 0.18 -4.01
N PHE A 126 -9.59 -0.34 -4.41
CA PHE A 126 -10.69 0.47 -4.91
C PHE A 126 -11.67 0.76 -3.78
N VAL A 127 -11.93 2.03 -3.54
CA VAL A 127 -12.90 2.50 -2.54
C VAL A 127 -14.28 2.49 -3.17
N HIS A 128 -15.05 1.43 -2.92
CA HIS A 128 -16.41 1.31 -3.44
C HIS A 128 -17.39 2.18 -2.63
N GLU A 129 -17.24 2.19 -1.33
CA GLU A 129 -18.00 3.03 -0.39
C GLU A 129 -17.09 3.46 0.75
N GLY A 130 -17.28 4.69 1.22
CA GLY A 130 -16.58 5.26 2.36
C GLY A 130 -15.51 6.27 1.99
N SER A 131 -14.90 6.83 3.01
CA SER A 131 -13.83 7.83 2.90
C SER A 131 -12.89 7.74 4.08
N GLY A 132 -11.72 8.39 3.97
CA GLY A 132 -10.77 8.40 5.06
C GLY A 132 -9.41 8.98 4.71
N THR A 133 -8.43 8.61 5.51
CA THR A 133 -7.03 8.99 5.34
C THR A 133 -6.14 7.77 5.35
N LEU A 134 -5.29 7.67 4.35
CA LEU A 134 -4.17 6.74 4.31
C LEU A 134 -2.94 7.44 4.89
N HIS A 135 -2.52 7.04 6.08
CA HIS A 135 -1.27 7.49 6.69
C HIS A 135 -0.12 6.60 6.22
N THR A 136 0.94 7.19 5.69
CA THR A 136 2.11 6.45 5.18
C THR A 136 3.41 7.07 5.67
N LEU A 137 4.53 6.39 5.42
CA LEU A 137 5.88 6.93 5.57
C LEU A 137 6.11 8.20 4.72
N TYR A 138 5.33 8.38 3.66
CA TYR A 138 5.47 9.48 2.69
C TYR A 138 4.55 10.65 2.98
N GLY A 139 3.67 10.53 3.96
CA GLY A 139 2.66 11.51 4.34
C GLY A 139 1.24 10.95 4.26
N ASP A 140 0.29 11.84 4.45
CA ASP A 140 -1.12 11.52 4.53
C ASP A 140 -1.81 11.78 3.19
N LEU A 141 -2.62 10.83 2.75
CA LEU A 141 -3.45 10.95 1.56
C LEU A 141 -4.91 10.77 1.94
N LEU A 142 -5.74 11.75 1.57
CA LEU A 142 -7.19 11.61 1.69
C LEU A 142 -7.69 10.71 0.55
N PHE A 143 -8.70 9.89 0.85
CA PHE A 143 -9.38 9.08 -0.14
C PHE A 143 -10.90 9.16 0.03
N TYR A 144 -11.60 8.97 -1.08
CA TYR A 144 -13.05 9.06 -1.18
C TYR A 144 -13.61 7.90 -2.01
N GLU A 145 -14.91 7.74 -1.97
CA GLU A 145 -15.63 6.81 -2.84
C GLU A 145 -15.25 7.02 -4.32
N GLY A 146 -14.93 5.94 -5.00
CA GLY A 146 -14.47 5.93 -6.39
C GLY A 146 -12.96 6.01 -6.58
N ASP A 147 -12.19 6.26 -5.54
CA ASP A 147 -10.74 6.35 -5.64
C ASP A 147 -10.06 4.97 -5.77
N TYR A 148 -8.94 4.95 -6.47
CA TYR A 148 -7.98 3.85 -6.49
C TYR A 148 -6.73 4.25 -5.72
N ILE A 149 -6.39 3.47 -4.71
CA ILE A 149 -5.19 3.63 -3.89
C ILE A 149 -4.19 2.55 -4.28
N SER A 150 -3.02 2.94 -4.78
CA SER A 150 -1.93 2.01 -5.07
C SER A 150 -0.85 2.12 -4.01
N ILE A 151 -0.57 1.03 -3.33
CA ILE A 151 0.41 0.96 -2.24
C ILE A 151 1.51 -0.02 -2.66
N PRO A 152 2.73 0.46 -2.95
CA PRO A 152 3.86 -0.42 -3.25
C PRO A 152 4.21 -1.30 -2.06
N ARG A 153 4.62 -2.54 -2.33
CA ARG A 153 5.07 -3.46 -1.28
C ARG A 153 6.18 -2.84 -0.42
N GLY A 154 6.17 -3.17 0.85
CA GLY A 154 7.13 -2.63 1.80
C GLY A 154 6.73 -1.26 2.38
N THR A 155 5.71 -0.61 1.86
CA THR A 155 5.19 0.64 2.42
C THR A 155 4.51 0.36 3.75
N ILE A 156 4.90 1.09 4.79
CA ILE A 156 4.24 1.05 6.09
C ILE A 156 3.09 2.05 6.05
N TYR A 157 1.89 1.59 6.38
CA TYR A 157 0.71 2.44 6.33
C TYR A 157 -0.35 2.08 7.38
N GLN A 158 -1.31 2.98 7.56
CA GLN A 158 -2.50 2.82 8.37
C GLN A 158 -3.69 3.45 7.66
N LEU A 159 -4.81 2.74 7.56
CA LEU A 159 -6.08 3.28 7.06
C LEU A 159 -6.94 3.76 8.22
N ARG A 160 -7.34 5.01 8.16
CA ARG A 160 -8.30 5.62 9.08
C ARG A 160 -9.53 6.07 8.32
N PHE A 161 -10.64 5.43 8.61
CA PHE A 161 -11.93 5.71 7.97
C PHE A 161 -12.63 6.86 8.70
N THR A 162 -13.25 7.73 7.91
CA THR A 162 -14.15 8.79 8.41
C THR A 162 -15.57 8.26 8.56
N ASP A 163 -15.96 7.37 7.63
CA ASP A 163 -17.28 6.78 7.59
C ASP A 163 -17.33 5.46 8.39
N THR A 164 -18.52 5.13 8.87
CA THR A 164 -18.76 3.86 9.57
C THR A 164 -19.15 2.72 8.62
N HIS A 165 -19.48 3.06 7.37
CA HIS A 165 -19.83 2.10 6.33
C HIS A 165 -18.80 2.17 5.22
N ASN A 166 -17.99 1.13 5.11
CA ASN A 166 -16.90 1.08 4.16
C ASN A 166 -16.92 -0.22 3.37
N ARG A 167 -16.67 -0.14 2.06
CA ARG A 167 -16.58 -1.28 1.15
C ARG A 167 -15.40 -1.09 0.23
N LEU A 168 -14.49 -2.05 0.25
CA LEU A 168 -13.24 -1.98 -0.51
C LEU A 168 -13.08 -3.25 -1.34
N LEU A 169 -12.63 -3.08 -2.59
CA LEU A 169 -12.09 -4.16 -3.39
C LEU A 169 -10.57 -4.06 -3.31
N VAL A 170 -9.91 -5.13 -2.93
CA VAL A 170 -8.45 -5.17 -2.73
C VAL A 170 -7.85 -6.19 -3.67
N VAL A 171 -6.89 -5.76 -4.46
CA VAL A 171 -6.06 -6.62 -5.30
C VAL A 171 -4.64 -6.58 -4.78
N GLU A 172 -4.11 -7.71 -4.37
CA GLU A 172 -2.70 -7.91 -4.06
C GLU A 172 -2.01 -8.52 -5.27
N SER A 173 -1.00 -7.86 -5.78
CA SER A 173 -0.20 -8.34 -6.90
C SER A 173 1.22 -8.69 -6.45
N PHE A 174 1.63 -9.95 -6.64
CA PHE A 174 3.00 -10.39 -6.33
C PHE A 174 4.02 -9.90 -7.38
N SER A 175 3.53 -9.33 -8.48
CA SER A 175 4.33 -8.56 -9.43
C SER A 175 4.11 -7.06 -9.22
N PRO A 176 5.13 -6.21 -9.51
CA PRO A 176 4.99 -4.77 -9.32
C PRO A 176 3.88 -4.16 -10.18
N LEU A 177 3.05 -3.30 -9.56
CA LEU A 177 2.10 -2.46 -10.27
C LEU A 177 2.85 -1.27 -10.89
N ARG A 178 2.75 -1.10 -12.19
CA ARG A 178 3.47 -0.06 -12.93
C ARG A 178 2.57 0.67 -13.90
N PHE A 179 2.89 1.91 -14.16
CA PHE A 179 2.31 2.65 -15.28
C PHE A 179 2.64 1.93 -16.60
N PRO A 180 1.70 1.85 -17.54
CA PRO A 180 1.99 1.32 -18.86
C PRO A 180 3.15 2.08 -19.53
N LYS A 181 4.11 1.34 -20.09
CA LYS A 181 5.31 1.93 -20.72
C LYS A 181 4.99 2.95 -21.82
N ARG A 182 3.82 2.83 -22.46
CA ARG A 182 3.36 3.78 -23.49
C ARG A 182 3.10 5.20 -22.98
N TYR A 183 2.97 5.36 -21.66
CA TYR A 183 2.75 6.67 -21.02
C TYR A 183 4.02 7.25 -20.41
N LEU A 184 5.12 6.51 -20.46
CA LEU A 184 6.38 6.89 -19.84
C LEU A 184 7.46 7.17 -20.88
N SER A 185 8.30 8.17 -20.60
CA SER A 185 9.58 8.36 -21.29
C SER A 185 10.54 7.23 -20.93
N ALA A 186 11.68 7.15 -21.65
CA ALA A 186 12.78 6.23 -21.31
C ALA A 186 13.36 6.44 -19.89
N TYR A 187 13.08 7.58 -19.28
CA TYR A 187 13.55 7.97 -17.95
C TYR A 187 12.46 7.90 -16.88
N GLY A 188 11.32 7.26 -17.18
CA GLY A 188 10.23 7.07 -16.23
C GLY A 188 9.33 8.30 -15.99
N GLN A 189 9.50 9.38 -16.74
CA GLN A 189 8.63 10.55 -16.65
C GLN A 189 7.35 10.32 -17.44
N LEU A 190 6.22 10.81 -16.95
CA LEU A 190 4.97 10.81 -17.72
C LEU A 190 5.12 11.66 -18.98
N LEU A 191 4.64 11.14 -20.11
CA LEU A 191 4.56 11.88 -21.37
C LEU A 191 3.50 12.98 -21.27
N GLU A 192 3.66 14.05 -22.08
CA GLU A 192 2.78 15.24 -22.04
C GLU A 192 1.29 14.90 -22.23
N HIS A 193 1.00 13.84 -22.99
CA HIS A 193 -0.39 13.40 -23.26
C HIS A 193 -0.74 12.09 -22.55
N ALA A 194 -0.02 11.74 -21.48
CA ALA A 194 -0.42 10.64 -20.62
C ALA A 194 -1.71 11.00 -19.86
N PRO A 195 -2.64 10.02 -19.64
CA PRO A 195 -3.86 10.29 -18.90
C PRO A 195 -3.59 10.64 -17.44
#